data_8649e0034cbda1d175aded91cb9c0d48
#
_entry.id   8649e0034cbda1d175aded91cb9c0d48
#
_cell.length_a   1.000
_cell.length_b   1.000
_cell.length_c   1.000
_cell.angle_alpha   90.00
_cell.angle_beta   90.00
_cell.angle_gamma   90.00
#
_symmetry.space_group_name_H-M   'P 1'
#
loop_
_entity.id
_entity.type
_entity.pdbx_description
1 polymer ?
#
loop_
_entity_poly.entity_id
_entity_poly.type
_entity_poly.pdbx_seq_one_letter_code
_entity_poly.pdbx_strand_id
1 'polypeptide(L)'
;MTKKSLLLGLSLVVAAGLGYTAGSEKAGTITAAQELEWREMRPGSPLKIATLWGDRSTGEYAMLLKMPAGFVSPIHAHTGDYHAVSVTGTWRHSFEGGEARELPPGSYVFQPGMGMHGDACVGPEDCIQLIHQYVKFDFIPKQ
;
A
#
# COMPACT_ATOMS: atom_id res chain seq x y z
N MET A 1 -8.75 -62.91 61.43
CA MET A 1 -8.73 -61.44 61.33
C MET A 1 -8.06 -61.12 60.01
N THR A 2 -8.83 -60.91 58.95
CA THR A 2 -8.33 -60.64 57.57
C THR A 2 -8.44 -59.12 57.28
N LYS A 3 -7.29 -58.48 57.15
CA LYS A 3 -7.21 -57.09 56.76
C LYS A 3 -7.47 -56.97 55.26
N LYS A 4 -8.55 -56.30 54.85
CA LYS A 4 -8.83 -55.88 53.48
C LYS A 4 -8.08 -54.58 53.15
N SER A 5 -7.10 -54.61 52.30
CA SER A 5 -6.42 -53.43 51.76
C SER A 5 -7.28 -52.80 50.68
N LEU A 6 -7.66 -51.55 50.87
CA LEU A 6 -8.41 -50.74 49.88
C LEU A 6 -7.38 -50.03 49.01
N LEU A 7 -7.28 -50.42 47.72
CA LEU A 7 -6.47 -49.76 46.72
C LEU A 7 -7.29 -48.57 46.19
N LEU A 8 -6.85 -47.34 46.50
CA LEU A 8 -7.40 -46.11 45.93
C LEU A 8 -6.75 -45.89 44.58
N GLY A 9 -7.50 -46.07 43.50
CA GLY A 9 -7.04 -45.74 42.12
C GLY A 9 -7.09 -44.23 41.93
N LEU A 10 -5.92 -43.64 41.72
CA LEU A 10 -5.79 -42.20 41.38
C LEU A 10 -5.94 -42.08 39.84
N SER A 11 -7.12 -41.64 39.38
CA SER A 11 -7.36 -41.32 37.99
C SER A 11 -6.74 -39.96 37.65
N LEU A 12 -5.69 -40.00 36.83
CA LEU A 12 -5.04 -38.80 36.29
C LEU A 12 -5.90 -38.25 35.12
N VAL A 13 -6.64 -37.20 35.36
CA VAL A 13 -7.33 -36.46 34.29
C VAL A 13 -6.32 -35.55 33.58
N VAL A 14 -5.84 -35.95 32.40
CA VAL A 14 -5.06 -35.07 31.55
C VAL A 14 -6.02 -34.12 30.88
N ALA A 15 -6.11 -32.90 31.35
CA ALA A 15 -6.78 -31.81 30.66
C ALA A 15 -5.90 -31.38 29.47
N ALA A 16 -6.26 -31.79 28.24
CA ALA A 16 -5.69 -31.24 27.04
C ALA A 16 -6.15 -29.76 26.93
N GLY A 17 -5.32 -28.87 27.41
CA GLY A 17 -5.50 -27.44 27.20
C GLY A 17 -5.38 -27.16 25.71
N LEU A 18 -6.51 -26.85 25.05
CA LEU A 18 -6.50 -26.20 23.73
C LEU A 18 -5.81 -24.85 23.92
N GLY A 19 -4.53 -24.79 23.58
CA GLY A 19 -3.79 -23.54 23.53
C GLY A 19 -4.40 -22.64 22.46
N TYR A 20 -5.23 -21.70 22.88
CA TYR A 20 -5.62 -20.56 22.07
C TYR A 20 -4.36 -19.74 21.87
N THR A 21 -3.71 -19.85 20.70
CA THR A 21 -2.70 -18.87 20.31
C THR A 21 -3.45 -17.58 20.05
N ALA A 22 -3.44 -16.68 21.03
CA ALA A 22 -3.85 -15.30 20.81
C ALA A 22 -2.99 -14.77 19.65
N GLY A 23 -3.58 -14.62 18.48
CA GLY A 23 -2.93 -13.91 17.38
C GLY A 23 -2.51 -12.54 17.93
N SER A 24 -1.27 -12.14 17.73
CA SER A 24 -0.82 -10.81 18.14
C SER A 24 -1.75 -9.78 17.48
N GLU A 25 -2.56 -9.08 18.28
CA GLU A 25 -3.33 -7.97 17.77
C GLU A 25 -2.35 -6.97 17.14
N LYS A 26 -2.55 -6.66 15.85
CA LYS A 26 -1.75 -5.62 15.21
C LYS A 26 -2.10 -4.30 15.88
N ALA A 27 -1.12 -3.64 16.49
CA ALA A 27 -1.31 -2.30 17.04
C ALA A 27 -1.69 -1.33 15.92
N GLY A 28 -2.65 -0.44 16.19
CA GLY A 28 -2.96 0.67 15.28
C GLY A 28 -1.76 1.60 15.14
N THR A 29 -1.62 2.22 13.96
CA THR A 29 -0.57 3.21 13.68
C THR A 29 -1.23 4.54 13.32
N ILE A 30 -0.72 5.63 13.88
CA ILE A 30 -1.09 7.01 13.53
C ILE A 30 0.20 7.72 13.14
N THR A 31 0.22 8.29 11.93
CA THR A 31 1.34 9.10 11.43
C THR A 31 0.81 10.44 11.00
N ALA A 32 1.21 11.51 11.67
CA ALA A 32 0.84 12.86 11.26
C ALA A 32 1.57 13.30 10.00
N ALA A 33 1.00 14.20 9.21
CA ALA A 33 1.56 14.60 7.91
C ALA A 33 3.01 15.11 8.00
N GLN A 34 3.37 15.80 9.09
CA GLN A 34 4.74 16.29 9.33
C GLN A 34 5.74 15.19 9.72
N GLU A 35 5.27 14.00 10.05
CA GLU A 35 6.07 12.83 10.42
C GLU A 35 6.36 11.93 9.22
N LEU A 36 5.78 12.24 8.07
CA LEU A 36 5.98 11.47 6.84
C LEU A 36 7.42 11.60 6.35
N GLU A 37 8.08 10.50 6.16
CA GLU A 37 9.44 10.43 5.64
C GLU A 37 9.44 10.46 4.10
N TRP A 38 9.59 11.66 3.53
CA TRP A 38 9.70 11.84 2.10
C TRP A 38 11.09 11.53 1.58
N ARG A 39 11.19 10.70 0.55
CA ARG A 39 12.44 10.38 -0.17
C ARG A 39 12.22 10.44 -1.67
N GLU A 40 13.28 10.66 -2.43
CA GLU A 40 13.21 10.54 -3.89
C GLU A 40 12.73 9.14 -4.29
N MET A 41 11.88 9.06 -5.31
CA MET A 41 11.38 7.78 -5.82
C MET A 41 12.51 6.88 -6.32
N ARG A 42 13.56 7.51 -6.88
CA ARG A 42 14.87 6.96 -7.26
C ARG A 42 15.89 8.11 -7.25
N PRO A 43 17.19 7.86 -7.15
CA PRO A 43 18.20 8.92 -7.16
C PRO A 43 18.04 9.86 -8.36
N GLY A 44 17.96 11.17 -8.11
CA GLY A 44 17.78 12.22 -9.12
C GLY A 44 16.36 12.36 -9.66
N SER A 45 15.38 11.63 -9.13
CA SER A 45 13.97 11.79 -9.55
C SER A 45 13.36 13.05 -8.94
N PRO A 46 12.59 13.85 -9.72
CA PRO A 46 11.79 14.91 -9.15
C PRO A 46 10.61 14.40 -8.31
N LEU A 47 10.22 13.14 -8.52
CA LEU A 47 9.14 12.49 -7.77
C LEU A 47 9.63 12.10 -6.38
N LYS A 48 8.79 12.35 -5.37
CA LYS A 48 9.03 11.91 -4.00
C LYS A 48 7.96 10.94 -3.54
N ILE A 49 8.34 10.04 -2.65
CA ILE A 49 7.42 9.06 -2.05
C ILE A 49 7.55 9.08 -0.53
N ALA A 50 6.43 8.83 0.14
CA ALA A 50 6.39 8.49 1.56
C ALA A 50 5.64 7.16 1.70
N THR A 51 6.34 6.10 2.15
CA THR A 51 5.73 4.79 2.35
C THR A 51 4.85 4.83 3.59
N LEU A 52 3.60 4.42 3.47
CA LEU A 52 2.66 4.32 4.59
C LEU A 52 2.71 2.94 5.23
N TRP A 53 2.78 1.89 4.42
CA TRP A 53 2.99 0.50 4.86
C TRP A 53 3.45 -0.37 3.68
N GLY A 54 3.93 -1.58 3.99
CA GLY A 54 4.44 -2.52 3.00
C GLY A 54 5.81 -2.16 2.44
N ASP A 55 6.22 -2.85 1.40
CA ASP A 55 7.50 -2.61 0.72
C ASP A 55 7.34 -2.75 -0.79
N ARG A 56 7.41 -1.60 -1.48
CA ARG A 56 7.27 -1.52 -2.94
C ARG A 56 8.32 -2.31 -3.73
N SER A 57 9.40 -2.73 -3.10
CA SER A 57 10.46 -3.52 -3.76
C SER A 57 10.16 -5.02 -3.77
N THR A 58 9.30 -5.48 -2.89
CA THR A 58 9.06 -6.91 -2.67
C THR A 58 7.62 -7.35 -2.88
N GLY A 59 6.63 -6.48 -2.64
CA GLY A 59 5.22 -6.88 -2.70
C GLY A 59 4.25 -5.72 -2.55
N GLU A 60 3.12 -6.02 -1.92
CA GLU A 60 2.04 -5.07 -1.68
C GLU A 60 2.47 -3.90 -0.80
N TYR A 61 2.01 -2.71 -1.14
CA TYR A 61 2.33 -1.49 -0.42
C TYR A 61 1.29 -0.39 -0.59
N ALA A 62 1.29 0.57 0.34
CA ALA A 62 0.67 1.87 0.15
C ALA A 62 1.69 2.99 0.38
N MET A 63 1.60 4.02 -0.44
CA MET A 63 2.47 5.19 -0.35
C MET A 63 1.73 6.46 -0.75
N LEU A 64 2.26 7.60 -0.33
CA LEU A 64 1.98 8.86 -0.99
C LEU A 64 3.04 9.10 -2.07
N LEU A 65 2.58 9.45 -3.27
CA LEU A 65 3.42 9.92 -4.37
C LEU A 65 3.25 11.42 -4.51
N LYS A 66 4.34 12.16 -4.51
CA LYS A 66 4.36 13.60 -4.77
C LYS A 66 4.98 13.86 -6.13
N MET A 67 4.22 14.51 -7.00
CA MET A 67 4.67 15.05 -8.28
C MET A 67 4.78 16.57 -8.15
N PRO A 68 5.91 17.20 -8.51
CA PRO A 68 6.01 18.66 -8.51
C PRO A 68 5.06 19.28 -9.56
N ALA A 69 4.62 20.50 -9.29
CA ALA A 69 3.83 21.27 -10.24
C ALA A 69 4.49 21.30 -11.62
N GLY A 70 3.71 21.09 -12.68
CA GLY A 70 4.18 21.02 -14.06
C GLY A 70 4.87 19.72 -14.47
N PHE A 71 4.98 18.73 -13.58
CA PHE A 71 5.52 17.41 -13.95
C PHE A 71 4.63 16.70 -14.97
N VAL A 72 5.25 16.03 -15.94
CA VAL A 72 4.58 15.17 -16.92
C VAL A 72 5.36 13.86 -17.01
N SER A 73 4.71 12.73 -16.81
CA SER A 73 5.32 11.42 -17.00
C SER A 73 5.35 11.04 -18.48
N PRO A 74 6.33 10.23 -18.92
CA PRO A 74 6.18 9.50 -20.18
C PRO A 74 5.01 8.51 -20.07
N ILE A 75 4.45 8.09 -21.20
CA ILE A 75 3.46 7.01 -21.23
C ILE A 75 4.12 5.72 -20.77
N HIS A 76 3.49 5.03 -19.85
CA HIS A 76 4.04 3.84 -19.20
C HIS A 76 2.94 2.92 -18.68
N ALA A 77 3.33 1.75 -18.23
CA ALA A 77 2.48 0.80 -17.51
C ALA A 77 3.20 0.28 -16.26
N HIS A 78 2.45 -0.44 -15.45
CA HIS A 78 2.95 -1.26 -14.35
C HIS A 78 2.43 -2.69 -14.50
N THR A 79 3.17 -3.69 -14.03
CA THR A 79 2.69 -5.09 -14.08
C THR A 79 1.42 -5.27 -13.26
N GLY A 80 1.34 -4.64 -12.10
CA GLY A 80 0.21 -4.79 -11.18
C GLY A 80 -0.84 -3.68 -11.29
N ASP A 81 -2.06 -4.06 -10.94
CA ASP A 81 -3.13 -3.10 -10.71
C ASP A 81 -2.81 -2.18 -9.54
N TYR A 82 -3.28 -0.94 -9.60
CA TYR A 82 -3.26 -0.07 -8.44
C TYR A 82 -4.53 0.78 -8.31
N HIS A 83 -4.79 1.20 -7.10
CA HIS A 83 -5.80 2.20 -6.76
C HIS A 83 -5.11 3.49 -6.35
N ALA A 84 -5.65 4.62 -6.78
CA ALA A 84 -5.13 5.91 -6.37
C ALA A 84 -6.25 6.90 -6.03
N VAL A 85 -5.93 7.79 -5.08
CA VAL A 85 -6.80 8.91 -4.69
C VAL A 85 -5.99 10.19 -4.73
N SER A 86 -6.51 11.23 -5.40
CA SER A 86 -5.93 12.57 -5.34
C SER A 86 -6.08 13.15 -3.94
N VAL A 87 -4.98 13.58 -3.33
CA VAL A 87 -4.94 14.18 -1.98
C VAL A 87 -4.78 15.69 -2.07
N THR A 88 -3.84 16.19 -2.90
CA THR A 88 -3.62 17.63 -3.14
C THR A 88 -3.31 17.90 -4.61
N GLY A 89 -3.44 19.16 -5.01
CA GLY A 89 -3.18 19.58 -6.38
C GLY A 89 -4.21 19.04 -7.38
N THR A 90 -3.98 19.30 -8.66
CA THR A 90 -4.80 18.75 -9.75
C THR A 90 -3.96 17.75 -10.53
N TRP A 91 -4.22 16.46 -10.30
CA TRP A 91 -3.61 15.38 -11.06
C TRP A 91 -4.35 15.22 -12.40
N ARG A 92 -3.62 15.14 -13.50
CA ARG A 92 -4.17 14.76 -14.80
C ARG A 92 -3.74 13.34 -15.13
N HIS A 93 -4.70 12.49 -15.45
CA HIS A 93 -4.48 11.09 -15.80
C HIS A 93 -5.16 10.77 -17.13
N SER A 94 -4.52 9.95 -17.94
CA SER A 94 -5.09 9.46 -19.21
C SER A 94 -4.71 8.00 -19.42
N PHE A 95 -5.68 7.18 -19.78
CA PHE A 95 -5.40 5.89 -20.39
C PHE A 95 -4.92 6.08 -21.83
N GLU A 96 -4.10 5.18 -22.35
CA GLU A 96 -3.64 5.25 -23.74
C GLU A 96 -4.83 5.27 -24.71
N GLY A 97 -4.83 6.23 -25.64
CA GLY A 97 -5.91 6.42 -26.60
C GLY A 97 -7.18 7.04 -26.04
N GLY A 98 -7.24 7.29 -24.75
CA GLY A 98 -8.35 7.95 -24.08
C GLY A 98 -8.11 9.45 -23.85
N GLU A 99 -9.18 10.15 -23.48
CA GLU A 99 -9.09 11.56 -23.08
C GLU A 99 -8.45 11.69 -21.71
N ALA A 100 -7.55 12.68 -21.58
CA ALA A 100 -6.97 13.02 -20.28
C ALA A 100 -8.02 13.71 -19.40
N ARG A 101 -8.10 13.30 -18.14
CA ARG A 101 -9.01 13.88 -17.15
C ARG A 101 -8.24 14.56 -16.02
N GLU A 102 -8.72 15.72 -15.63
CA GLU A 102 -8.24 16.43 -14.46
C GLU A 102 -8.96 15.91 -13.21
N LEU A 103 -8.18 15.59 -12.21
CA LEU A 103 -8.59 14.88 -11.01
C LEU A 103 -8.23 15.74 -9.79
N PRO A 104 -9.14 16.64 -9.34
CA PRO A 104 -8.93 17.40 -8.12
C PRO A 104 -8.92 16.49 -6.87
N PRO A 105 -8.56 17.01 -5.69
CA PRO A 105 -8.58 16.26 -4.44
C PRO A 105 -9.90 15.51 -4.20
N GLY A 106 -9.80 14.25 -3.74
CA GLY A 106 -10.93 13.33 -3.56
C GLY A 106 -11.26 12.48 -4.79
N SER A 107 -10.65 12.75 -5.96
CA SER A 107 -10.84 11.91 -7.15
C SER A 107 -10.16 10.57 -6.99
N TYR A 108 -10.75 9.53 -7.60
CA TYR A 108 -10.29 8.15 -7.55
C TYR A 108 -9.95 7.62 -8.94
N VAL A 109 -8.89 6.82 -9.02
CA VAL A 109 -8.47 6.05 -10.21
C VAL A 109 -8.27 4.60 -9.83
N PHE A 110 -8.79 3.70 -10.64
CA PHE A 110 -8.34 2.31 -10.75
C PHE A 110 -7.53 2.18 -12.03
N GLN A 111 -6.27 1.82 -11.91
CA GLN A 111 -5.36 1.57 -13.03
C GLN A 111 -5.14 0.06 -13.15
N PRO A 112 -5.63 -0.58 -14.23
CA PRO A 112 -5.35 -2.00 -14.45
C PRO A 112 -3.89 -2.23 -14.80
N GLY A 113 -3.35 -3.35 -14.37
CA GLY A 113 -2.00 -3.80 -14.74
C GLY A 113 -1.84 -3.92 -16.24
N MET A 114 -0.64 -3.65 -16.73
CA MET A 114 -0.29 -3.59 -18.15
C MET A 114 -1.04 -2.52 -18.96
N GLY A 115 -1.96 -1.77 -18.35
CA GLY A 115 -2.65 -0.66 -19.00
C GLY A 115 -1.71 0.55 -19.15
N MET A 116 -1.43 0.94 -20.41
CA MET A 116 -0.62 2.13 -20.67
C MET A 116 -1.38 3.39 -20.27
N HIS A 117 -0.68 4.29 -19.57
CA HIS A 117 -1.24 5.54 -19.09
C HIS A 117 -0.19 6.64 -18.99
N GLY A 118 -0.65 7.87 -18.82
CA GLY A 118 0.18 9.03 -18.59
C GLY A 118 -0.35 9.88 -17.45
N ASP A 119 0.56 10.52 -16.74
CA ASP A 119 0.27 11.34 -15.57
C ASP A 119 0.88 12.73 -15.71
N ALA A 120 0.19 13.73 -15.20
CA ALA A 120 0.75 15.07 -15.07
C ALA A 120 0.21 15.74 -13.80
N CYS A 121 0.99 16.63 -13.22
CA CYS A 121 0.53 17.55 -12.20
C CYS A 121 0.26 18.91 -12.84
N VAL A 122 -1.00 19.32 -12.91
CA VAL A 122 -1.42 20.57 -13.54
C VAL A 122 -1.82 21.58 -12.45
N GLY A 123 -1.40 22.83 -12.65
CA GLY A 123 -1.65 23.89 -11.69
C GLY A 123 -0.41 24.31 -10.90
N PRO A 124 -0.56 25.28 -9.98
CA PRO A 124 0.57 25.87 -9.28
C PRO A 124 1.09 25.05 -8.09
N GLU A 125 0.33 24.04 -7.66
CA GLU A 125 0.64 23.25 -6.46
C GLU A 125 1.17 21.86 -6.85
N ASP A 126 2.02 21.29 -5.97
CA ASP A 126 2.43 19.90 -6.07
C ASP A 126 1.21 18.97 -5.94
N CYS A 127 1.18 17.93 -6.75
CA CYS A 127 0.16 16.89 -6.67
C CYS A 127 0.63 15.79 -5.72
N ILE A 128 -0.24 15.39 -4.79
CA ILE A 128 -0.03 14.23 -3.93
C ILE A 128 -1.16 13.23 -4.21
N GLN A 129 -0.79 11.99 -4.49
CA GLN A 129 -1.72 10.86 -4.60
C GLN A 129 -1.41 9.84 -3.51
N LEU A 130 -2.47 9.28 -2.90
CA LEU A 130 -2.38 8.00 -2.20
C LEU A 130 -2.43 6.89 -3.25
N ILE A 131 -1.45 6.01 -3.24
CA ILE A 131 -1.39 4.84 -4.14
C ILE A 131 -1.36 3.58 -3.29
N HIS A 132 -2.21 2.61 -3.64
CA HIS A 132 -2.20 1.24 -3.13
C HIS A 132 -2.02 0.28 -4.29
N GLN A 133 -0.94 -0.50 -4.28
CA GLN A 133 -0.62 -1.51 -5.29
C GLN A 133 -0.37 -2.86 -4.62
N TYR A 134 -0.92 -3.93 -5.22
CA TYR A 134 -0.93 -5.29 -4.63
C TYR A 134 0.34 -6.09 -4.87
N VAL A 135 1.20 -5.63 -5.80
CA VAL A 135 2.46 -6.30 -6.14
C VAL A 135 3.60 -5.30 -6.08
N LYS A 136 4.83 -5.80 -6.17
CA LYS A 136 6.01 -4.92 -6.22
C LYS A 136 5.91 -3.88 -7.34
N PHE A 137 6.49 -2.71 -7.11
CA PHE A 137 6.56 -1.64 -8.09
C PHE A 137 7.49 -2.01 -9.25
N ASP A 138 7.06 -1.69 -10.45
CA ASP A 138 7.89 -1.62 -11.66
C ASP A 138 7.46 -0.43 -12.53
N PHE A 139 8.18 -0.19 -13.60
CA PHE A 139 7.90 0.87 -14.56
C PHE A 139 8.23 0.36 -15.96
N ILE A 140 7.23 0.24 -16.80
CA ILE A 140 7.32 -0.28 -18.16
C ILE A 140 7.06 0.87 -19.12
N PRO A 141 8.10 1.53 -19.69
CA PRO A 141 7.91 2.63 -20.61
C PRO A 141 7.28 2.13 -21.92
N LYS A 142 6.48 2.98 -22.55
CA LYS A 142 6.03 2.75 -23.94
C LYS A 142 7.24 2.76 -24.86
N GLN A 143 7.36 1.73 -25.68
CA GLN A 143 8.38 1.61 -26.73
C GLN A 143 8.03 2.46 -27.96
#